data_f0100e3e0dc481a495a612ff42b0270b
#
_entry.id   f0100e3e0dc481a495a612ff42b0270b
#
_cell.length_a   1.000
_cell.length_b   1.000
_cell.length_c   1.000
_cell.angle_alpha   90.00
_cell.angle_beta   90.00
_cell.angle_gamma   90.00
#
_symmetry.space_group_name_H-M   'P 1'
#
loop_
_entity.id
_entity.type
_entity.pdbx_description
1 polymer ?
#
loop_
_entity_poly.entity_id
_entity_poly.type
_entity_poly.pdbx_seq_one_letter_code
_entity_poly.pdbx_strand_id
1 'polypeptide(L)'
;EHGDTFHERHLAFESWDTLARVLTGKRMELLHYVRRHEVTSVRALAKALGRDYSNVHADVQALTAAGLLDTADGGIQADYDVIETKIAI
;
A
#
# COMPACT_ATOMS: atom_id res chain seq x y z
N GLU A 1 24.22 10.80 4.48
CA GLU A 1 24.10 10.51 4.64
C GLU A 1 24.20 9.90 4.65
N HIS A 2 24.39 9.61 4.49
CA HIS A 2 24.45 9.14 4.60
C HIS A 2 24.76 8.07 4.54
N GLY A 3 25.44 8.04 4.17
CA GLY A 3 26.00 6.74 4.00
C GLY A 3 25.45 5.72 4.90
N ASP A 4 24.31 5.70 4.86
CA ASP A 4 23.60 4.89 5.81
C ASP A 4 23.59 3.45 5.47
N THR A 5 23.77 2.65 6.44
CA THR A 5 23.55 1.23 6.32
C THR A 5 22.07 0.91 6.35
N PHE A 6 21.27 1.87 6.69
CA PHE A 6 19.83 1.67 6.81
C PHE A 6 19.13 2.48 5.74
N HIS A 7 18.30 1.81 4.96
CA HIS A 7 17.57 2.45 3.89
C HIS A 7 16.08 2.30 4.12
N GLU A 8 15.45 3.45 4.30
CA GLU A 8 14.01 3.52 4.45
C GLU A 8 13.41 4.10 3.19
N ARG A 9 12.38 3.46 2.67
CA ARG A 9 11.70 3.97 1.48
C ARG A 9 10.46 4.72 1.93
N HIS A 10 10.40 5.98 1.54
CA HIS A 10 9.34 6.88 1.93
C HIS A 10 8.43 7.18 0.76
N LEU A 11 7.15 7.25 1.03
CA LEU A 11 6.17 7.73 0.08
C LEU A 11 5.48 8.94 0.70
N ALA A 12 5.53 10.08 0.00
CA ALA A 12 4.98 11.32 0.51
C ALA A 12 3.72 11.71 -0.26
N PHE A 13 2.72 12.20 0.46
CA PHE A 13 1.50 12.72 -0.12
C PHE A 13 1.45 14.22 0.09
N GLU A 14 0.90 14.94 -0.89
CA GLU A 14 0.87 16.40 -0.82
C GLU A 14 0.00 16.93 0.29
N SER A 15 -1.08 16.22 0.61
CA SER A 15 -1.98 16.69 1.63
C SER A 15 -2.58 15.54 2.41
N TRP A 16 -3.03 15.86 3.61
CA TRP A 16 -3.72 14.90 4.46
C TRP A 16 -5.01 14.40 3.80
N ASP A 17 -5.73 15.31 3.13
CA ASP A 17 -6.97 14.93 2.46
C ASP A 17 -6.75 13.85 1.43
N THR A 18 -5.70 14.00 0.62
CA THR A 18 -5.39 13.00 -0.40
C THR A 18 -5.09 11.66 0.24
N LEU A 19 -4.25 11.66 1.27
CA LEU A 19 -3.89 10.43 1.97
C LEU A 19 -5.13 9.79 2.61
N ALA A 20 -5.96 10.59 3.26
CA ALA A 20 -7.12 10.08 3.96
C ALA A 20 -8.14 9.44 3.01
N ARG A 21 -8.26 9.98 1.80
CA ARG A 21 -9.16 9.39 0.81
C ARG A 21 -8.67 8.04 0.31
N VAL A 22 -7.38 7.88 0.24
CA VAL A 22 -6.78 6.64 -0.28
C VAL A 22 -6.71 5.58 0.80
N LEU A 23 -6.26 5.96 2.00
CA LEU A 23 -6.01 5.00 3.08
C LEU A 23 -7.20 4.90 4.02
N THR A 24 -8.18 4.12 3.63
CA THR A 24 -9.27 3.74 4.54
C THR A 24 -8.75 2.64 5.48
N GLY A 25 -9.51 2.34 6.51
CA GLY A 25 -9.13 1.28 7.43
C GLY A 25 -8.91 -0.06 6.74
N LYS A 26 -9.78 -0.40 5.82
CA LYS A 26 -9.66 -1.66 5.07
C LYS A 26 -8.41 -1.68 4.20
N ARG A 27 -8.09 -0.55 3.59
CA ARG A 27 -6.89 -0.47 2.74
C ARG A 27 -5.63 -0.51 3.57
N MET A 28 -5.67 0.07 4.77
CA MET A 28 -4.53 0.01 5.68
C MET A 28 -4.26 -1.43 6.10
N GLU A 29 -5.31 -2.19 6.44
CA GLU A 29 -5.15 -3.60 6.76
C GLU A 29 -4.54 -4.38 5.61
N LEU A 30 -5.00 -4.10 4.41
CA LEU A 30 -4.49 -4.73 3.20
C LEU A 30 -3.01 -4.43 3.01
N LEU A 31 -2.63 -3.18 3.17
CA LEU A 31 -1.23 -2.77 3.07
C LEU A 31 -0.36 -3.47 4.10
N HIS A 32 -0.83 -3.56 5.34
CA HIS A 32 -0.08 -4.23 6.38
C HIS A 32 0.15 -5.70 6.03
N TYR A 33 -0.85 -6.35 5.48
CA TYR A 33 -0.71 -7.74 5.08
C TYR A 33 0.31 -7.90 3.97
N VAL A 34 0.22 -7.06 2.94
CA VAL A 34 1.12 -7.14 1.79
C VAL A 34 2.56 -6.89 2.21
N ARG A 35 2.78 -6.00 3.19
CA ARG A 35 4.11 -5.74 3.69
C ARG A 35 4.73 -6.94 4.39
N ARG A 36 3.92 -7.79 4.97
CA ARG A 36 4.41 -8.87 5.83
C ARG A 36 4.36 -10.24 5.18
N HIS A 37 3.71 -10.36 4.04
CA HIS A 37 3.52 -11.66 3.42
C HIS A 37 3.78 -11.56 1.93
N GLU A 38 4.19 -12.67 1.36
CA GLU A 38 4.33 -12.76 -0.08
C GLU A 38 2.93 -12.96 -0.67
N VAL A 39 2.54 -12.10 -1.59
CA VAL A 39 1.21 -12.15 -2.20
C VAL A 39 1.36 -12.36 -3.70
N THR A 40 0.78 -13.44 -4.20
CA THR A 40 0.95 -13.83 -5.59
C THR A 40 -0.15 -13.34 -6.51
N SER A 41 -1.32 -13.00 -5.96
CA SER A 41 -2.43 -12.56 -6.78
C SER A 41 -3.47 -11.85 -5.91
N VAL A 42 -4.36 -11.09 -6.58
CA VAL A 42 -5.47 -10.46 -5.88
C VAL A 42 -6.40 -11.51 -5.28
N ARG A 43 -6.61 -12.60 -6.00
CA ARG A 43 -7.47 -13.68 -5.50
C ARG A 43 -6.91 -14.27 -4.22
N ALA A 44 -5.61 -14.53 -4.19
CA ALA A 44 -4.96 -15.06 -2.99
C ALA A 44 -5.06 -14.07 -1.84
N LEU A 45 -4.89 -12.78 -2.13
CA LEU A 45 -4.99 -11.75 -1.13
C LEU A 45 -6.40 -11.67 -0.54
N ALA A 46 -7.41 -11.71 -1.41
CA ALA A 46 -8.80 -11.67 -0.94
C ALA A 46 -9.10 -12.85 -0.02
N LYS A 47 -8.63 -14.03 -0.40
CA LYS A 47 -8.82 -15.21 0.41
C LYS A 47 -8.13 -15.09 1.75
N ALA A 48 -6.89 -14.60 1.75
CA ALA A 48 -6.13 -14.44 3.00
C ALA A 48 -6.78 -13.44 3.94
N LEU A 49 -7.38 -12.38 3.39
CA LEU A 49 -8.04 -11.35 4.20
C LEU A 49 -9.48 -11.72 4.56
N GLY A 50 -10.01 -12.79 3.98
CA GLY A 50 -11.40 -13.17 4.22
C GLY A 50 -12.38 -12.16 3.67
N ARG A 51 -12.05 -11.55 2.52
CA ARG A 51 -12.83 -10.48 1.94
C ARG A 51 -13.28 -10.84 0.53
N ASP A 52 -14.30 -10.14 0.08
CA ASP A 52 -14.82 -10.30 -1.28
C ASP A 52 -13.77 -9.89 -2.31
N TYR A 53 -13.62 -10.70 -3.35
CA TYR A 53 -12.63 -10.48 -4.39
C TYR A 53 -12.80 -9.10 -5.05
N SER A 54 -14.04 -8.74 -5.39
CA SER A 54 -14.29 -7.47 -6.09
C SER A 54 -13.84 -6.28 -5.26
N ASN A 55 -14.11 -6.33 -3.97
CA ASN A 55 -13.73 -5.24 -3.07
C ASN A 55 -12.22 -5.16 -2.91
N VAL A 56 -11.55 -6.29 -2.77
CA VAL A 56 -10.09 -6.31 -2.66
C VAL A 56 -9.46 -5.85 -3.96
N HIS A 57 -10.01 -6.29 -5.10
CA HIS A 57 -9.51 -5.85 -6.40
C HIS A 57 -9.58 -4.34 -6.55
N ALA A 58 -10.72 -3.74 -6.16
CA ALA A 58 -10.87 -2.29 -6.22
C ALA A 58 -9.87 -1.58 -5.30
N ASP A 59 -9.66 -2.11 -4.10
CA ASP A 59 -8.69 -1.54 -3.18
C ASP A 59 -7.27 -1.63 -3.72
N VAL A 60 -6.91 -2.76 -4.30
CA VAL A 60 -5.58 -2.94 -4.89
C VAL A 60 -5.37 -1.94 -6.03
N GLN A 61 -6.39 -1.74 -6.87
CA GLN A 61 -6.28 -0.79 -7.96
C GLN A 61 -6.12 0.63 -7.46
N ALA A 62 -6.89 1.02 -6.45
CA ALA A 62 -6.79 2.36 -5.89
C ALA A 62 -5.41 2.58 -5.25
N LEU A 63 -4.92 1.60 -4.53
CA LEU A 63 -3.60 1.72 -3.88
C LEU A 63 -2.47 1.72 -4.90
N THR A 64 -2.61 0.96 -5.98
CA THR A 64 -1.62 0.94 -7.05
C THR A 64 -1.59 2.29 -7.77
N ALA A 65 -2.76 2.86 -8.04
CA ALA A 65 -2.85 4.16 -8.70
C ALA A 65 -2.23 5.27 -7.85
N ALA A 66 -2.30 5.11 -6.52
CA ALA A 66 -1.72 6.08 -5.60
C ALA A 66 -0.22 5.86 -5.37
N GLY A 67 0.34 4.81 -5.94
CA GLY A 67 1.75 4.50 -5.76
C GLY A 67 2.07 3.71 -4.50
N LEU A 68 1.04 3.22 -3.83
CA LEU A 68 1.22 2.49 -2.59
C LEU A 68 1.44 1.00 -2.77
N LEU A 69 1.09 0.48 -3.91
CA LEU A 69 1.32 -0.92 -4.26
C LEU A 69 1.92 -1.03 -5.65
N ASP A 70 2.68 -2.07 -5.84
CA ASP A 70 3.24 -2.43 -7.13
C ASP A 70 2.76 -3.85 -7.47
N THR A 71 2.23 -4.02 -8.66
CA THR A 71 1.69 -5.30 -9.10
C THR A 71 2.50 -5.94 -10.21
N ALA A 72 3.77 -5.59 -10.30
CA ALA A 72 4.65 -6.16 -11.32
C ALA A 72 4.86 -7.66 -11.10
N ASP A 73 5.12 -8.36 -12.18
CA ASP A 73 5.45 -9.79 -12.15
C ASP A 73 4.36 -10.66 -11.53
N GLY A 74 3.12 -10.21 -11.63
CA GLY A 74 2.00 -10.99 -11.15
C GLY A 74 1.80 -11.01 -9.65
N GLY A 75 2.78 -10.50 -8.91
CA GLY A 75 2.65 -10.41 -7.46
C GLY A 75 2.22 -9.03 -7.02
N ILE A 76 1.97 -8.87 -5.74
CA ILE A 76 1.57 -7.60 -5.16
C ILE A 76 2.57 -7.26 -4.06
N GLN A 77 3.18 -6.08 -4.16
CA GLN A 77 4.24 -5.66 -3.24
C GLN A 77 4.04 -4.23 -2.78
N ALA A 78 4.57 -3.94 -1.60
CA ALA A 78 4.64 -2.58 -1.09
C ALA A 78 6.12 -2.28 -0.85
N ASP A 79 6.67 -1.35 -1.62
CA ASP A 79 8.10 -1.12 -1.65
C ASP A 79 8.56 0.07 -0.81
N TYR A 80 7.82 0.41 0.23
CA TYR A 80 8.21 1.52 1.10
C TYR A 80 7.85 1.18 2.53
N ASP A 81 8.50 1.88 3.44
CA ASP A 81 8.35 1.62 4.86
C ASP A 81 7.57 2.70 5.58
N VAL A 82 7.57 3.91 5.03
CA VAL A 82 6.97 5.06 5.70
C VAL A 82 6.11 5.84 4.73
N ILE A 83 4.91 6.20 5.17
CA ILE A 83 4.02 7.07 4.41
C ILE A 83 3.96 8.40 5.13
N GLU A 84 4.20 9.48 4.38
CA GLU A 84 4.24 10.81 4.94
C GLU A 84 3.32 11.74 4.18
N THR A 85 2.84 12.79 4.86
CA THR A 85 2.08 13.84 4.21
C THR A 85 2.52 15.18 4.73
N LYS A 86 2.43 16.20 3.89
CA LYS A 86 2.74 17.55 4.29
C LYS A 86 1.48 18.24 4.76
N ILE A 87 1.56 18.89 5.90
CA ILE A 87 0.43 19.63 6.45
C ILE A 87 0.85 21.08 6.55
N ALA A 88 0.14 21.93 5.79
CA ALA A 88 0.38 23.36 5.85
C ALA A 88 -0.53 23.95 6.92
N ILE A 89 0.07 24.71 7.78
CA ILE A 89 -0.66 25.36 8.88
C ILE A 89 -0.83 26.84 8.60
#